data_0f4709420d3e684a1863c5d0907a4647
#
_entry.id   0f4709420d3e684a1863c5d0907a4647
#
_cell.length_a   1.000
_cell.length_b   1.000
_cell.length_c   1.000
_cell.angle_alpha   90.00
_cell.angle_beta   90.00
_cell.angle_gamma   90.00
#
_symmetry.space_group_name_H-M   'P 1'
#
loop_
_entity.id
_entity.type
_entity.pdbx_description
1 polymer ?
#
loop_
_entity_poly.entity_id
_entity_poly.type
_entity_poly.pdbx_seq_one_letter_code
_entity_poly.pdbx_strand_id
1 'polypeptide(L)'
;PLNEFRDKMVFIRGLYNAEALKGNIHSSQTGNLLSGAPLAPGGRIQSGTSVDQLVARHIGHRTKLPSLVLGCEKANPSVHKDYSMLYSSHISWSSPTTPTPLEVYPALAFDEMFKNKAQAGDQSV
;
A
#
# COMPACT_ATOMS: atom_id res chain seq x y z
N PRO A 1 -13.01 12.11 -20.56
CA PRO A 1 -13.56 10.91 -19.91
C PRO A 1 -14.17 11.20 -18.54
N LEU A 2 -13.68 12.26 -17.79
CA LEU A 2 -14.14 12.56 -16.42
C LEU A 2 -15.18 13.67 -16.31
N ASN A 3 -15.65 14.24 -17.43
CA ASN A 3 -16.56 15.37 -17.40
C ASN A 3 -17.90 15.10 -16.69
N GLU A 4 -18.41 13.86 -16.79
CA GLU A 4 -19.64 13.41 -16.11
C GLU A 4 -19.52 13.33 -14.59
N PHE A 5 -18.28 13.36 -14.04
CA PHE A 5 -18.02 13.34 -12.60
C PHE A 5 -17.57 14.68 -12.05
N ARG A 6 -17.57 15.74 -12.88
CA ARG A 6 -17.01 17.03 -12.53
C ARG A 6 -17.59 17.63 -11.25
N ASP A 7 -18.86 17.48 -11.04
CA ASP A 7 -19.58 18.00 -9.85
C ASP A 7 -19.30 17.19 -8.59
N LYS A 8 -18.67 16.00 -8.73
CA LYS A 8 -18.31 15.07 -7.63
C LYS A 8 -16.82 15.06 -7.35
N MET A 9 -16.05 15.90 -8.00
CA MET A 9 -14.59 15.91 -7.93
C MET A 9 -14.08 17.24 -7.40
N VAL A 10 -13.11 17.18 -6.50
CA VAL A 10 -12.36 18.34 -6.01
C VAL A 10 -10.89 18.14 -6.35
N PHE A 11 -10.31 19.10 -7.07
CA PHE A 11 -8.89 19.13 -7.39
C PHE A 11 -8.16 20.12 -6.49
N ILE A 12 -7.32 19.60 -5.60
CA ILE A 12 -6.48 20.42 -4.72
C ILE A 12 -5.12 20.62 -5.39
N ARG A 13 -4.72 21.89 -5.56
CA ARG A 13 -3.44 22.26 -6.17
C ARG A 13 -2.53 22.91 -5.11
N GLY A 14 -1.22 22.83 -5.34
CA GLY A 14 -0.22 23.47 -4.47
C GLY A 14 0.20 22.62 -3.25
N LEU A 15 -0.33 21.42 -3.10
CA LEU A 15 0.16 20.46 -2.11
C LEU A 15 1.28 19.60 -2.68
N TYR A 16 2.26 19.27 -1.87
CA TYR A 16 3.32 18.34 -2.21
C TYR A 16 3.84 17.62 -0.95
N ASN A 17 4.46 16.46 -1.16
CA ASN A 17 5.09 15.70 -0.09
C ASN A 17 6.55 16.14 0.05
N ALA A 18 6.87 16.91 1.10
CA ALA A 18 8.22 17.42 1.34
C ALA A 18 9.24 16.28 1.59
N GLU A 19 8.81 15.16 2.17
CA GLU A 19 9.69 14.02 2.43
C GLU A 19 10.06 13.27 1.14
N ALA A 20 9.26 13.35 0.08
CA ALA A 20 9.59 12.77 -1.22
C ALA A 20 10.77 13.47 -1.91
N LEU A 21 11.14 14.68 -1.48
CA LEU A 21 12.31 15.41 -1.99
C LEU A 21 13.62 15.01 -1.32
N LYS A 22 13.56 14.18 -0.29
CA LYS A 22 14.73 13.74 0.50
C LYS A 22 15.14 12.31 0.12
N GLY A 23 16.43 12.02 0.35
CA GLY A 23 16.97 10.67 0.16
C GLY A 23 17.04 10.23 -1.31
N ASN A 24 16.79 8.96 -1.56
CA ASN A 24 16.84 8.37 -2.90
C ASN A 24 15.49 8.47 -3.59
N ILE A 25 15.44 9.05 -4.78
CA ILE A 25 14.20 9.25 -5.54
C ILE A 25 13.44 7.96 -5.86
N HIS A 26 14.15 6.83 -6.05
CA HIS A 26 13.53 5.55 -6.36
C HIS A 26 12.83 4.90 -5.16
N SER A 27 13.30 5.15 -3.95
CA SER A 27 12.71 4.59 -2.72
C SER A 27 11.79 5.58 -2.02
N SER A 28 12.21 6.85 -1.89
CA SER A 28 11.45 7.82 -1.09
C SER A 28 10.11 8.20 -1.71
N GLN A 29 10.03 8.31 -3.03
CA GLN A 29 8.79 8.73 -3.70
C GLN A 29 7.69 7.67 -3.65
N THR A 30 8.03 6.39 -3.61
CA THR A 30 7.03 5.30 -3.49
C THR A 30 6.74 4.99 -2.02
N GLY A 31 7.77 4.82 -1.21
CA GLY A 31 7.63 4.37 0.18
C GLY A 31 6.91 5.34 1.11
N ASN A 32 6.84 6.62 0.77
CA ASN A 32 6.13 7.62 1.57
C ASN A 32 5.00 8.34 0.82
N LEU A 33 4.59 7.83 -0.33
CA LEU A 33 3.57 8.46 -1.17
C LEU A 33 2.25 8.68 -0.42
N LEU A 34 1.80 7.68 0.34
CA LEU A 34 0.53 7.72 1.08
C LEU A 34 0.70 7.99 2.57
N SER A 35 1.92 8.13 3.07
CA SER A 35 2.18 8.45 4.49
C SER A 35 2.69 9.87 4.71
N GLY A 36 3.42 10.43 3.73
CA GLY A 36 4.12 11.70 3.88
C GLY A 36 5.24 11.66 4.93
N ALA A 37 5.59 10.50 5.45
CA ALA A 37 6.56 10.34 6.52
C ALA A 37 8.01 10.22 5.99
N PRO A 38 9.02 10.60 6.78
CA PRO A 38 10.41 10.36 6.42
C PRO A 38 10.70 8.86 6.37
N LEU A 39 11.59 8.46 5.44
CA LEU A 39 12.08 7.09 5.34
C LEU A 39 13.44 6.96 6.03
N ALA A 40 13.62 5.89 6.82
CA ALA A 40 14.88 5.64 7.49
C ALA A 40 15.95 5.12 6.50
N PRO A 41 17.17 5.66 6.55
CA PRO A 41 18.32 5.10 5.84
C PRO A 41 18.90 3.89 6.58
N GLY A 42 20.02 3.34 6.07
CA GLY A 42 20.75 2.23 6.70
C GLY A 42 20.06 0.88 6.57
N GLY A 43 19.19 0.70 5.59
CA GLY A 43 18.45 -0.54 5.39
C GLY A 43 17.37 -0.81 6.42
N ARG A 44 17.19 0.05 7.41
CA ARG A 44 16.11 -0.07 8.40
C ARG A 44 14.75 0.19 7.74
N ILE A 45 13.74 -0.55 8.18
CA ILE A 45 12.37 -0.36 7.73
C ILE A 45 11.67 0.59 8.69
N GLN A 46 11.47 1.82 8.26
CA GLN A 46 10.69 2.83 8.98
C GLN A 46 10.17 3.89 8.01
N SER A 47 8.86 3.98 7.93
CA SER A 47 8.10 4.97 7.17
C SER A 47 7.00 5.54 8.08
N GLY A 48 5.80 5.71 7.57
CA GLY A 48 4.59 6.07 8.33
C GLY A 48 3.44 5.15 7.96
N THR A 49 2.45 5.02 8.83
CA THR A 49 1.20 4.36 8.44
C THR A 49 0.57 5.14 7.30
N SER A 50 0.23 4.47 6.22
CA SER A 50 -0.35 5.10 5.04
C SER A 50 -1.84 5.42 5.23
N VAL A 51 -2.33 6.46 4.56
CA VAL A 51 -3.71 6.94 4.72
C VAL A 51 -4.75 5.88 4.33
N ASP A 52 -4.48 5.06 3.32
CA ASP A 52 -5.34 3.94 2.92
C ASP A 52 -5.50 2.91 4.06
N GLN A 53 -4.43 2.63 4.81
CA GLN A 53 -4.47 1.72 5.94
C GLN A 53 -5.13 2.34 7.18
N LEU A 54 -5.05 3.64 7.36
CA LEU A 54 -5.86 4.35 8.37
C LEU A 54 -7.35 4.27 8.05
N VAL A 55 -7.71 4.47 6.79
CA VAL A 55 -9.10 4.30 6.30
C VAL A 55 -9.55 2.85 6.48
N ALA A 56 -8.72 1.87 6.09
CA ALA A 56 -9.02 0.45 6.25
C ALA A 56 -9.30 0.06 7.71
N ARG A 57 -8.56 0.60 8.66
CA ARG A 57 -8.81 0.38 10.10
C ARG A 57 -10.14 0.97 10.56
N HIS A 58 -10.53 2.10 10.00
CA HIS A 58 -11.74 2.81 10.42
C HIS A 58 -13.01 2.20 9.83
N ILE A 59 -13.01 1.88 8.55
CA ILE A 59 -14.21 1.40 7.84
C ILE A 59 -14.13 -0.02 7.30
N GLY A 60 -12.97 -0.69 7.39
CA GLY A 60 -12.74 -2.00 6.80
C GLY A 60 -13.62 -3.13 7.35
N HIS A 61 -14.20 -2.95 8.55
CA HIS A 61 -15.19 -3.85 9.11
C HIS A 61 -16.51 -3.89 8.31
N ARG A 62 -16.73 -2.92 7.40
CA ARG A 62 -17.93 -2.80 6.58
C ARG A 62 -17.85 -3.60 5.27
N THR A 63 -16.68 -4.17 4.98
CA THR A 63 -16.41 -4.92 3.75
C THR A 63 -15.76 -6.26 4.08
N LYS A 64 -15.86 -7.22 3.14
CA LYS A 64 -15.24 -8.55 3.28
C LYS A 64 -13.72 -8.47 3.44
N LEU A 65 -13.07 -7.56 2.71
CA LEU A 65 -11.65 -7.25 2.81
C LEU A 65 -11.50 -5.80 3.28
N PRO A 66 -10.76 -5.54 4.36
CA PRO A 66 -10.49 -4.17 4.82
C PRO A 66 -9.73 -3.33 3.79
N SER A 67 -8.81 -3.94 3.08
CA SER A 67 -8.07 -3.35 1.96
C SER A 67 -7.57 -4.45 1.03
N LEU A 68 -7.30 -4.09 -0.22
CA LEU A 68 -6.66 -4.96 -1.20
C LEU A 68 -5.47 -4.20 -1.79
N VAL A 69 -4.25 -4.69 -1.54
CA VAL A 69 -3.01 -4.07 -2.02
C VAL A 69 -2.41 -4.96 -3.09
N LEU A 70 -2.40 -4.46 -4.33
CA LEU A 70 -1.93 -5.19 -5.50
C LEU A 70 -0.49 -4.79 -5.84
N GLY A 71 0.29 -5.76 -6.32
CA GLY A 71 1.63 -5.54 -6.86
C GLY A 71 1.79 -6.15 -8.23
N CYS A 72 2.78 -5.65 -8.99
CA CYS A 72 3.11 -6.21 -10.30
C CYS A 72 4.14 -7.34 -10.20
N GLU A 73 4.96 -7.33 -9.15
CA GLU A 73 6.01 -8.31 -8.91
C GLU A 73 6.28 -8.48 -7.41
N LYS A 74 6.97 -9.55 -7.06
CA LYS A 74 7.37 -9.79 -5.67
C LYS A 74 8.39 -8.74 -5.22
N ALA A 75 8.24 -8.28 -3.99
CA ALA A 75 9.18 -7.37 -3.38
C ALA A 75 10.58 -7.99 -3.27
N ASN A 76 11.61 -7.20 -3.55
CA ASN A 76 13.00 -7.60 -3.37
C ASN A 76 13.54 -6.97 -2.06
N PRO A 77 13.79 -7.76 -1.01
CA PRO A 77 14.27 -7.26 0.29
C PRO A 77 15.79 -6.98 0.25
N SER A 78 16.21 -6.08 -0.60
CA SER A 78 17.60 -5.63 -0.73
C SER A 78 17.75 -4.17 -0.30
N VAL A 79 19.00 -3.69 -0.24
CA VAL A 79 19.33 -2.28 0.05
C VAL A 79 19.97 -1.66 -1.18
N HIS A 80 19.49 -0.49 -1.57
CA HIS A 80 20.07 0.30 -2.66
C HIS A 80 20.26 1.75 -2.21
N LYS A 81 21.48 2.29 -2.41
CA LYS A 81 21.81 3.67 -2.01
C LYS A 81 21.34 4.01 -0.59
N ASP A 82 21.64 3.12 0.34
CA ASP A 82 21.36 3.25 1.77
C ASP A 82 19.87 3.11 2.16
N TYR A 83 18.95 2.79 1.22
CA TYR A 83 17.54 2.60 1.52
C TYR A 83 17.08 1.17 1.20
N SER A 84 16.14 0.67 2.01
CA SER A 84 15.49 -0.61 1.72
C SER A 84 14.69 -0.54 0.42
N MET A 85 14.84 -1.54 -0.44
CA MET A 85 14.06 -1.66 -1.67
C MET A 85 12.59 -2.00 -1.43
N LEU A 86 12.20 -2.31 -0.19
CA LEU A 86 10.79 -2.39 0.18
C LEU A 86 10.07 -1.06 0.02
N TYR A 87 10.77 0.06 0.15
CA TYR A 87 10.20 1.39 -0.12
C TYR A 87 9.83 1.59 -1.59
N SER A 88 10.54 0.94 -2.52
CA SER A 88 10.25 1.03 -3.95
C SER A 88 9.05 0.19 -4.37
N SER A 89 8.72 -0.86 -3.63
CA SER A 89 7.66 -1.81 -3.96
C SER A 89 6.37 -1.59 -3.19
N HIS A 90 6.42 -0.93 -2.02
CA HIS A 90 5.26 -0.79 -1.14
C HIS A 90 4.83 0.67 -1.01
N ILE A 91 3.60 0.96 -1.44
CA ILE A 91 2.93 2.25 -1.25
C ILE A 91 2.15 2.25 0.07
N SER A 92 1.57 1.09 0.41
CA SER A 92 0.71 0.91 1.59
C SER A 92 1.50 0.35 2.77
N TRP A 93 1.30 0.97 3.94
CA TRP A 93 2.00 0.65 5.18
C TRP A 93 1.00 0.49 6.33
N SER A 94 0.89 -0.72 6.85
CA SER A 94 0.00 -1.04 7.97
C SER A 94 0.51 -0.45 9.30
N SER A 95 1.81 -0.22 9.43
CA SER A 95 2.43 0.51 10.55
C SER A 95 3.69 1.22 10.07
N PRO A 96 4.33 2.08 10.88
CA PRO A 96 5.59 2.71 10.49
C PRO A 96 6.70 1.74 10.08
N THR A 97 6.66 0.49 10.54
CA THR A 97 7.70 -0.51 10.28
C THR A 97 7.21 -1.72 9.49
N THR A 98 5.92 -1.75 9.12
CA THR A 98 5.32 -2.93 8.49
C THR A 98 4.65 -2.54 7.18
N PRO A 99 5.25 -2.86 6.02
CA PRO A 99 4.56 -2.70 4.74
C PRO A 99 3.36 -3.66 4.68
N THR A 100 2.30 -3.24 4.02
CA THR A 100 1.14 -4.11 3.78
C THR A 100 1.51 -5.14 2.71
N PRO A 101 1.23 -6.45 2.92
CA PRO A 101 1.51 -7.48 1.93
C PRO A 101 0.91 -7.16 0.56
N LEU A 102 1.66 -7.49 -0.50
CA LEU A 102 1.23 -7.33 -1.88
C LEU A 102 0.65 -8.63 -2.41
N GLU A 103 -0.56 -8.59 -2.96
CA GLU A 103 -1.06 -9.67 -3.80
C GLU A 103 -0.62 -9.43 -5.25
N VAL A 104 0.17 -10.35 -5.78
CA VAL A 104 0.75 -10.26 -7.14
C VAL A 104 0.10 -11.22 -8.13
N TYR A 105 -0.80 -12.06 -7.66
CA TYR A 105 -1.51 -13.03 -8.50
C TYR A 105 -2.97 -12.61 -8.70
N PRO A 106 -3.39 -12.21 -9.91
CA PRO A 106 -4.76 -11.74 -10.16
C PRO A 106 -5.83 -12.75 -9.78
N ALA A 107 -5.55 -14.04 -9.95
CA ALA A 107 -6.47 -15.11 -9.57
C ALA A 107 -6.70 -15.17 -8.04
N LEU A 108 -5.64 -15.00 -7.24
CA LEU A 108 -5.77 -14.95 -5.78
C LEU A 108 -6.47 -13.69 -5.32
N ALA A 109 -6.17 -12.54 -5.92
CA ALA A 109 -6.90 -11.30 -5.64
C ALA A 109 -8.40 -11.45 -5.91
N PHE A 110 -8.76 -12.07 -7.03
CA PHE A 110 -10.15 -12.38 -7.36
C PHE A 110 -10.80 -13.32 -6.33
N ASP A 111 -10.11 -14.37 -5.95
CA ASP A 111 -10.58 -15.33 -4.96
C ASP A 111 -10.80 -14.69 -3.59
N GLU A 112 -9.90 -13.84 -3.14
CA GLU A 112 -10.06 -13.11 -1.89
C GLU A 112 -11.30 -12.21 -1.89
N MET A 113 -11.57 -11.55 -3.02
CA MET A 113 -12.73 -10.68 -3.16
C MET A 113 -14.05 -11.46 -3.22
N PHE A 114 -14.10 -12.57 -3.95
CA PHE A 114 -15.37 -13.18 -4.38
C PHE A 114 -15.63 -14.58 -3.82
N LYS A 115 -14.60 -15.40 -3.50
CA LYS A 115 -14.83 -16.71 -2.92
C LYS A 115 -15.38 -16.61 -1.49
N ASN A 116 -16.44 -17.35 -1.22
CA ASN A 116 -16.96 -17.49 0.14
C ASN A 116 -16.04 -18.41 0.96
N LYS A 117 -15.62 -17.97 2.15
CA LYS A 117 -14.83 -18.78 3.09
C LYS A 117 -15.59 -20.03 3.64
N ALA A 118 -16.86 -20.21 3.29
CA ALA A 118 -17.70 -21.27 3.81
C ALA A 118 -17.41 -22.69 3.25
N GLN A 119 -16.49 -22.84 2.30
CA GLN A 119 -16.14 -24.15 1.73
C GLN A 119 -14.82 -24.76 2.20
N ALA A 120 -14.16 -24.16 3.19
CA ALA A 120 -12.94 -24.74 3.76
C ALA A 120 -13.20 -25.75 4.90
N GLY A 121 -14.45 -26.05 5.21
CA GLY A 121 -14.86 -26.87 6.36
C GLY A 121 -15.39 -28.27 6.04
N ASP A 122 -15.47 -28.69 4.76
CA ASP A 122 -16.06 -29.98 4.41
C ASP A 122 -15.07 -30.86 3.61
N GLN A 123 -13.96 -31.16 4.21
CA GLN A 123 -13.10 -32.30 3.86
C GLN A 123 -12.70 -33.03 5.14
N SER A 124 -13.68 -33.64 5.81
CA SER A 124 -13.43 -34.69 6.80
C SER A 124 -14.36 -35.86 6.51
N VAL A 125 -13.92 -36.75 5.63
CA VAL A 125 -14.24 -38.19 5.67
C VAL A 125 -12.95 -38.91 5.31
#